data_0fcbb5ffdaeea97589153c5519de9586
#
_entry.id   0fcbb5ffdaeea97589153c5519de9586
#
_cell.length_a   1.000
_cell.length_b   1.000
_cell.length_c   1.000
_cell.angle_alpha   90.00
_cell.angle_beta   90.00
_cell.angle_gamma   90.00
#
_symmetry.space_group_name_H-M   'P 1'
#
loop_
_entity.id
_entity.type
_entity.pdbx_description
1 polymer ?
#
loop_
_entity_poly.entity_id
_entity_poly.type
_entity_poly.pdbx_seq_one_letter_code
_entity_poly.pdbx_strand_id
1 'polypeptide(L)'
;MTPRGITGSTALLLTLASQPVMAGNLDLLLSGVFPDKQATYIGYESIEREDIPETSSVERKYLVVDFRFESDPAQDQLQASVHKVCMALLEDRDLIRSLSNSGYDMVSVAFDRKSQYDCL
;
A
#
# COMPACT_ATOMS: atom_id res chain seq x y z
N MET A 1 38.19 15.91 21.14
CA MET A 1 38.07 15.31 20.63
C MET A 1 37.00 14.65 20.43
N THR A 2 36.63 14.25 20.07
CA THR A 2 35.89 13.50 20.21
C THR A 2 34.46 13.64 20.05
N PRO A 3 33.83 14.46 20.56
CA PRO A 3 32.40 14.51 20.58
C PRO A 3 31.75 14.74 19.26
N ARG A 4 32.49 15.15 18.37
CA ARG A 4 31.91 15.49 17.19
C ARG A 4 31.23 14.45 16.49
N GLY A 5 31.67 13.34 16.28
CA GLY A 5 31.05 12.28 15.51
C GLY A 5 29.66 11.94 16.01
N ILE A 6 29.43 12.13 17.25
CA ILE A 6 28.19 11.83 17.88
C ILE A 6 27.03 12.60 17.24
N THR A 7 27.27 13.84 16.93
CA THR A 7 26.26 14.71 16.38
C THR A 7 25.78 14.24 15.05
N GLY A 8 26.68 13.78 14.21
CA GLY A 8 26.28 13.30 12.89
C GLY A 8 25.40 12.08 12.95
N SER A 9 25.66 11.19 13.89
CA SER A 9 24.87 10.00 14.04
C SER A 9 23.43 10.32 14.39
N THR A 10 23.21 11.29 15.21
CA THR A 10 21.87 11.69 15.60
C THR A 10 21.04 12.14 14.41
N ALA A 11 21.63 12.89 13.52
CA ALA A 11 20.92 13.37 12.34
C ALA A 11 20.46 12.22 11.45
N LEU A 12 21.28 11.19 11.30
CA LEU A 12 20.92 10.04 10.48
C LEU A 12 19.73 9.28 11.04
N LEU A 13 19.66 9.15 12.34
CA LEU A 13 18.55 8.45 12.98
C LEU A 13 17.22 9.12 12.71
N LEU A 14 17.18 10.44 12.71
CA LEU A 14 15.96 11.17 12.44
C LEU A 14 15.45 10.92 11.03
N THR A 15 16.35 10.83 10.07
CA THR A 15 15.97 10.57 8.69
C THR A 15 15.32 9.20 8.53
N LEU A 16 15.82 8.21 9.22
CA LEU A 16 15.30 6.86 9.12
C LEU A 16 13.91 6.71 9.74
N ALA A 17 13.57 7.53 10.71
CA ALA A 17 12.34 7.38 11.46
C ALA A 17 11.10 7.76 10.66
N SER A 18 11.21 8.51 9.57
CA SER A 18 10.04 9.08 8.91
C SER A 18 9.46 8.23 7.78
N GLN A 19 10.15 7.22 7.30
CA GLN A 19 9.72 6.53 6.10
C GLN A 19 8.90 5.27 6.23
N PRO A 20 9.18 4.37 7.14
CA PRO A 20 8.53 3.06 7.09
C PRO A 20 7.15 2.98 7.71
N VAL A 21 6.63 4.06 8.27
CA VAL A 21 5.42 3.97 9.07
C VAL A 21 4.20 3.55 8.26
N MET A 22 3.98 4.17 7.09
CA MET A 22 2.83 3.83 6.26
C MET A 22 2.96 2.43 5.67
N ALA A 23 4.15 2.10 5.16
CA ALA A 23 4.38 0.79 4.57
C ALA A 23 4.19 -0.33 5.60
N GLY A 24 4.68 -0.12 6.83
CA GLY A 24 4.51 -1.11 7.89
C GLY A 24 3.05 -1.32 8.27
N ASN A 25 2.27 -0.26 8.35
CA ASN A 25 0.85 -0.35 8.68
C ASN A 25 0.08 -1.06 7.57
N LEU A 26 0.38 -0.76 6.33
CA LEU A 26 -0.26 -1.38 5.17
C LEU A 26 0.05 -2.88 5.12
N ASP A 27 1.33 -3.24 5.25
CA ASP A 27 1.74 -4.64 5.23
C ASP A 27 1.11 -5.42 6.37
N LEU A 28 1.05 -4.85 7.56
CA LEU A 28 0.46 -5.51 8.71
C LEU A 28 -1.03 -5.76 8.50
N LEU A 29 -1.75 -4.77 8.02
CA LEU A 29 -3.18 -4.89 7.77
C LEU A 29 -3.45 -5.96 6.71
N LEU A 30 -2.78 -5.89 5.59
CA LEU A 30 -3.07 -6.77 4.46
C LEU A 30 -2.59 -8.19 4.66
N SER A 31 -1.56 -8.39 5.47
CA SER A 31 -1.11 -9.74 5.82
C SER A 31 -2.14 -10.53 6.63
N GLY A 32 -3.05 -9.83 7.29
CA GLY A 32 -4.08 -10.48 8.10
C GLY A 32 -5.43 -10.66 7.43
N VAL A 33 -5.59 -10.22 6.18
CA VAL A 33 -6.90 -10.26 5.53
C VAL A 33 -7.37 -11.69 5.26
N PHE A 34 -6.46 -12.58 4.92
CA PHE A 34 -6.79 -13.98 4.64
C PHE A 34 -6.11 -14.90 5.65
N PRO A 35 -6.69 -15.06 6.84
CA PRO A 35 -6.06 -15.88 7.88
C PRO A 35 -5.97 -17.37 7.52
N ASP A 36 -6.85 -17.87 6.64
CA ASP A 36 -6.81 -19.24 6.15
C ASP A 36 -5.86 -19.42 4.98
N LYS A 37 -5.20 -18.35 4.56
CA LYS A 37 -4.18 -18.37 3.50
C LYS A 37 -4.67 -18.84 2.13
N GLN A 38 -5.93 -18.68 1.85
CA GLN A 38 -6.42 -18.92 0.50
C GLN A 38 -5.79 -17.93 -0.49
N ALA A 39 -5.41 -16.75 -0.02
CA ALA A 39 -4.59 -15.81 -0.77
C ALA A 39 -3.55 -15.21 0.17
N THR A 40 -2.42 -14.81 -0.37
CA THR A 40 -1.31 -14.27 0.39
C THR A 40 -0.96 -12.88 -0.14
N TYR A 41 -0.81 -11.94 0.79
CA TYR A 41 -0.34 -10.61 0.43
C TYR A 41 1.15 -10.67 0.07
N ILE A 42 1.51 -10.11 -1.08
CA ILE A 42 2.89 -10.17 -1.56
C ILE A 42 3.56 -8.80 -1.68
N GLY A 43 2.83 -7.72 -1.52
CA GLY A 43 3.41 -6.40 -1.55
C GLY A 43 2.52 -5.39 -2.24
N TYR A 44 3.04 -4.20 -2.48
CA TYR A 44 2.29 -3.15 -3.13
C TYR A 44 3.19 -2.39 -4.11
N GLU A 45 2.55 -1.67 -5.02
CA GLU A 45 3.24 -0.80 -5.97
C GLU A 45 2.58 0.56 -5.97
N SER A 46 3.40 1.60 -6.10
CA SER A 46 2.92 2.97 -6.30
C SER A 46 3.09 3.32 -7.77
N ILE A 47 2.02 3.72 -8.41
CA ILE A 47 2.05 4.04 -9.82
C ILE A 47 1.65 5.49 -10.00
N GLU A 48 2.55 6.28 -10.61
CA GLU A 48 2.29 7.68 -10.87
C GLU A 48 1.41 7.81 -12.10
N ARG A 49 0.48 8.76 -12.04
CA ARG A 49 -0.38 9.02 -13.19
C ARG A 49 0.38 9.84 -14.21
N GLU A 50 0.32 9.41 -15.45
CA GLU A 50 1.03 10.05 -16.55
C GLU A 50 0.29 11.22 -17.14
N ASP A 51 -1.02 11.29 -16.92
CA ASP A 51 -1.88 12.31 -17.53
C ASP A 51 -2.01 13.60 -16.74
N ILE A 52 -1.19 13.79 -15.72
CA ILE A 52 -1.22 15.00 -14.90
C ILE A 52 -0.42 16.09 -15.60
N PRO A 53 -1.00 17.29 -15.77
CA PRO A 53 -0.25 18.40 -16.35
C PRO A 53 0.97 18.76 -15.51
N GLU A 54 2.08 19.05 -16.15
CA GLU A 54 3.29 19.46 -15.46
C GLU A 54 3.11 20.73 -14.64
N THR A 55 2.15 21.54 -15.02
CA THR A 55 1.83 22.77 -14.29
C THR A 55 1.13 22.51 -12.97
N SER A 56 0.65 21.29 -12.76
CA SER A 56 0.01 20.93 -11.50
C SER A 56 1.08 20.70 -10.44
N SER A 57 0.90 21.32 -9.29
CA SER A 57 1.78 21.11 -8.15
C SER A 57 1.36 19.90 -7.32
N VAL A 58 0.30 19.21 -7.72
CA VAL A 58 -0.27 18.10 -6.96
C VAL A 58 0.24 16.80 -7.51
N GLU A 59 0.88 16.01 -6.66
CA GLU A 59 1.24 14.65 -7.03
C GLU A 59 -0.01 13.78 -6.99
N ARG A 60 -0.19 12.99 -8.02
CA ARG A 60 -1.28 12.01 -8.06
C ARG A 60 -0.73 10.68 -8.46
N LYS A 61 -1.07 9.68 -7.67
CA LYS A 61 -0.64 8.32 -7.91
C LYS A 61 -1.69 7.38 -7.37
N TYR A 62 -1.63 6.15 -7.80
CA TYR A 62 -2.51 5.14 -7.24
C TYR A 62 -1.70 4.00 -6.66
N LEU A 63 -2.30 3.34 -5.70
CA LEU A 63 -1.69 2.21 -5.00
C LEU A 63 -2.29 0.92 -5.54
N VAL A 64 -1.46 -0.04 -5.86
CA VAL A 64 -1.90 -1.39 -6.20
C VAL A 64 -1.37 -2.33 -5.14
N VAL A 65 -2.28 -3.00 -4.43
CA VAL A 65 -1.89 -4.00 -3.45
C VAL A 65 -1.99 -5.37 -4.10
N ASP A 66 -0.93 -6.16 -3.99
CA ASP A 66 -0.79 -7.40 -4.73
C ASP A 66 -0.97 -8.62 -3.83
N PHE A 67 -1.78 -9.56 -4.30
CA PHE A 67 -2.02 -10.83 -3.64
C PHE A 67 -1.79 -11.98 -4.60
N ARG A 68 -1.56 -13.15 -4.05
CA ARG A 68 -1.43 -14.37 -4.81
C ARG A 68 -2.35 -15.43 -4.23
N PHE A 69 -3.16 -16.05 -5.08
CA PHE A 69 -3.95 -17.21 -4.67
C PHE A 69 -3.07 -18.46 -4.62
N GLU A 70 -3.39 -19.34 -3.70
CA GLU A 70 -2.68 -20.61 -3.60
C GLU A 70 -3.02 -21.50 -4.79
N SER A 71 -4.26 -21.44 -5.27
CA SER A 71 -4.70 -22.12 -6.48
C SER A 71 -5.67 -21.24 -7.22
N ASP A 72 -5.91 -21.51 -8.50
CA ASP A 72 -6.77 -20.67 -9.32
C ASP A 72 -8.17 -20.59 -8.70
N PRO A 73 -8.68 -19.38 -8.45
CA PRO A 73 -9.98 -19.22 -7.82
C PRO A 73 -11.11 -19.35 -8.81
N ALA A 74 -12.28 -19.77 -8.34
CA ALA A 74 -13.50 -19.62 -9.08
C ALA A 74 -13.88 -18.14 -9.15
N GLN A 75 -14.72 -17.75 -10.09
CA GLN A 75 -15.06 -16.35 -10.30
C GLN A 75 -15.71 -15.71 -9.07
N ASP A 76 -16.60 -16.43 -8.41
CA ASP A 76 -17.24 -15.93 -7.19
C ASP A 76 -16.26 -15.80 -6.03
N GLN A 77 -15.28 -16.68 -5.94
CA GLN A 77 -14.23 -16.60 -4.94
C GLN A 77 -13.33 -15.38 -5.20
N LEU A 78 -13.02 -15.12 -6.46
CA LEU A 78 -12.22 -13.96 -6.82
C LEU A 78 -12.94 -12.68 -6.43
N GLN A 79 -14.22 -12.56 -6.76
CA GLN A 79 -15.00 -11.38 -6.43
C GLN A 79 -15.14 -11.17 -4.92
N ALA A 80 -15.36 -12.24 -4.18
CA ALA A 80 -15.45 -12.17 -2.73
C ALA A 80 -14.12 -11.74 -2.12
N SER A 81 -13.01 -12.20 -2.69
CA SER A 81 -11.68 -11.84 -2.21
C SER A 81 -11.35 -10.38 -2.49
N VAL A 82 -11.71 -9.88 -3.67
CA VAL A 82 -11.58 -8.46 -4.01
C VAL A 82 -12.34 -7.62 -2.98
N HIS A 83 -13.60 -7.97 -2.73
CA HIS A 83 -14.43 -7.25 -1.78
C HIS A 83 -13.82 -7.25 -0.38
N LYS A 84 -13.30 -8.38 0.04
CA LYS A 84 -12.69 -8.51 1.37
C LYS A 84 -11.48 -7.59 1.54
N VAL A 85 -10.61 -7.54 0.55
CA VAL A 85 -9.43 -6.66 0.59
C VAL A 85 -9.87 -5.20 0.55
N CYS A 86 -10.78 -4.85 -0.34
CA CYS A 86 -11.23 -3.47 -0.45
C CYS A 86 -11.90 -2.99 0.83
N MET A 87 -12.73 -3.82 1.46
CA MET A 87 -13.37 -3.45 2.72
C MET A 87 -12.36 -3.28 3.84
N ALA A 88 -11.36 -4.15 3.92
CA ALA A 88 -10.31 -4.02 4.93
C ALA A 88 -9.57 -2.69 4.81
N LEU A 89 -9.27 -2.28 3.57
CA LEU A 89 -8.62 -1.00 3.33
C LEU A 89 -9.52 0.19 3.65
N LEU A 90 -10.75 0.16 3.17
CA LEU A 90 -11.66 1.28 3.32
C LEU A 90 -12.14 1.50 4.75
N GLU A 91 -12.19 0.45 5.55
CA GLU A 91 -12.56 0.56 6.96
C GLU A 91 -11.47 1.18 7.82
N ASP A 92 -10.23 1.13 7.36
CA ASP A 92 -9.12 1.74 8.09
C ASP A 92 -8.99 3.20 7.68
N ARG A 93 -9.71 4.06 8.38
CA ARG A 93 -9.78 5.48 8.05
C ARG A 93 -8.44 6.19 8.18
N ASP A 94 -7.63 5.79 9.15
CA ASP A 94 -6.32 6.40 9.34
C ASP A 94 -5.40 6.06 8.17
N LEU A 95 -5.47 4.84 7.68
CA LEU A 95 -4.71 4.43 6.51
C LEU A 95 -5.15 5.21 5.27
N ILE A 96 -6.45 5.32 5.03
CA ILE A 96 -6.98 6.05 3.89
C ILE A 96 -6.56 7.52 3.95
N ARG A 97 -6.60 8.13 5.13
CA ARG A 97 -6.15 9.50 5.30
C ARG A 97 -4.66 9.64 5.00
N SER A 98 -3.85 8.71 5.47
CA SER A 98 -2.41 8.73 5.21
C SER A 98 -2.11 8.59 3.72
N LEU A 99 -2.84 7.72 3.03
CA LEU A 99 -2.68 7.55 1.59
C LEU A 99 -3.05 8.82 0.84
N SER A 100 -4.18 9.42 1.21
CA SER A 100 -4.62 10.67 0.59
C SER A 100 -3.60 11.78 0.80
N ASN A 101 -3.06 11.89 2.01
CA ASN A 101 -2.05 12.90 2.32
C ASN A 101 -0.73 12.65 1.59
N SER A 102 -0.49 11.44 1.18
CA SER A 102 0.73 11.05 0.45
C SER A 102 0.55 11.16 -1.08
N GLY A 103 -0.60 11.62 -1.54
CA GLY A 103 -0.84 11.84 -2.97
C GLY A 103 -1.54 10.70 -3.69
N TYR A 104 -1.98 9.67 -2.97
CA TYR A 104 -2.74 8.58 -3.59
C TYR A 104 -4.20 8.98 -3.76
N ASP A 105 -4.70 8.90 -4.96
CA ASP A 105 -6.09 9.22 -5.27
C ASP A 105 -6.93 7.99 -5.63
N MET A 106 -6.32 6.81 -5.65
CA MET A 106 -7.01 5.56 -5.93
C MET A 106 -6.26 4.40 -5.31
N VAL A 107 -7.00 3.38 -4.92
CA VAL A 107 -6.43 2.13 -4.42
C VAL A 107 -7.04 0.98 -5.22
N SER A 108 -6.20 0.11 -5.72
CA SER A 108 -6.58 -1.07 -6.48
C SER A 108 -6.00 -2.32 -5.84
N VAL A 109 -6.63 -3.44 -6.06
CA VAL A 109 -6.12 -4.74 -5.64
C VAL A 109 -5.87 -5.61 -6.87
N ALA A 110 -4.74 -6.29 -6.88
CA ALA A 110 -4.39 -7.21 -7.95
C ALA A 110 -4.22 -8.62 -7.38
N PHE A 111 -4.66 -9.61 -8.13
CA PHE A 111 -4.48 -11.02 -7.79
C PHE A 111 -3.68 -11.69 -8.88
N ASP A 112 -2.58 -12.35 -8.49
CA ASP A 112 -1.69 -13.08 -9.38
C ASP A 112 -1.16 -12.24 -10.53
N ARG A 113 -1.19 -10.91 -10.37
CA ARG A 113 -0.78 -9.93 -11.37
C ARG A 113 -1.53 -10.05 -12.70
N LYS A 114 -2.69 -10.71 -12.67
CA LYS A 114 -3.52 -10.90 -13.85
C LYS A 114 -4.79 -10.09 -13.79
N SER A 115 -5.37 -9.95 -12.61
CA SER A 115 -6.65 -9.30 -12.41
C SER A 115 -6.48 -8.13 -11.46
N GLN A 116 -6.89 -6.96 -11.89
CA GLN A 116 -6.78 -5.75 -11.09
C GLN A 116 -8.14 -5.09 -10.98
N TYR A 117 -8.51 -4.69 -9.76
CA TYR A 117 -9.81 -4.11 -9.45
C TYR A 117 -9.64 -2.88 -8.59
N ASP A 118 -10.38 -1.83 -8.89
CA ASP A 118 -10.33 -0.59 -8.14
C ASP A 118 -11.23 -0.69 -6.90
N CYS A 119 -10.69 -0.28 -5.74
CA CYS A 119 -11.47 -0.22 -4.52
C CYS A 119 -12.17 1.14 -4.36
N LEU A 120 -11.56 2.19 -4.93
CA LEU A 120 -12.06 3.55 -4.85
C LEU A 120 -12.26 4.12 -6.23
#